data_1fb60b087f308ad6bcfa5a8b7b52ce02
#
_entry.id   1fb60b087f308ad6bcfa5a8b7b52ce02
#
_cell.length_a   1.000
_cell.length_b   1.000
_cell.length_c   1.000
_cell.angle_alpha   90.00
_cell.angle_beta   90.00
_cell.angle_gamma   90.00
#
_symmetry.space_group_name_H-M   'P 1'
#
loop_
_entity.id
_entity.type
_entity.pdbx_description
1 polymer ?
#
loop_
_entity_poly.entity_id
_entity_poly.type
_entity_poly.pdbx_seq_one_letter_code
_entity_poly.pdbx_strand_id
1 'polypeptide(L)'
;MIKTKNLLLTIALAVLAIVQGWAQEPFTFAQVTDIHLNSNDPKPLEYLNMTIADINKNPNVDFVLITGDLADNGDNASLEQLAEALKALNKKYYVLTGNHETTWSESGMAKFSQLFGSERMEFEHKGTLFLGFTSGPFIKMALGHVAPQDISWVCDEVRKNGKGKKVFIATHYPMLKGDLDNWYEVTDAFRKLDVKAFIGGHYHRNKAFFYDGIPGFLSRSNLKDGNGKVGYSLWNVTADSLTVAEKNVDEEPRPWGGISLKKQYYDPQGHADEYPDFSCNTKYAGNVGEKWRMKSGRSIYASAVCWKNSVFVGDVTGRMTAYDKATGHEGWHFQADKKIVGTPAVVNGTVVFGTTGDRIYGLDARTGHELWQITTDLPVMGAVATDGKTAFIGGSDHKMHAIDARTGKERWTFDGVKGYIVTRPLLTQGMVVFGAWDSNLYALSEKDGKLLWTWKHPKGGLHYSPAQVWPVANKEAIFIADPQRALTA
;
A
#
# COMPACT_ATOMS: atom_id res chain seq x y z
N MET A 1 38.79 -38.60 -44.55
CA MET A 1 37.32 -38.74 -44.32
C MET A 1 36.95 -38.88 -42.84
N ILE A 2 37.78 -39.36 -41.92
CA ILE A 2 37.44 -39.57 -40.50
C ILE A 2 37.48 -38.23 -39.70
N LYS A 3 38.36 -37.27 -40.02
CA LYS A 3 38.46 -36.00 -39.28
C LYS A 3 37.26 -35.04 -39.50
N THR A 4 36.62 -35.07 -40.68
CA THR A 4 35.48 -34.25 -41.01
C THR A 4 34.17 -34.71 -40.36
N LYS A 5 34.00 -36.03 -40.16
CA LYS A 5 32.84 -36.58 -39.44
C LYS A 5 32.84 -36.23 -37.94
N ASN A 6 34.04 -36.26 -37.31
CA ASN A 6 34.14 -35.90 -35.88
C ASN A 6 33.93 -34.40 -35.64
N LEU A 7 34.34 -33.54 -36.59
CA LEU A 7 34.12 -32.10 -36.48
C LEU A 7 32.62 -31.74 -36.62
N LEU A 8 31.89 -32.40 -37.54
CA LEU A 8 30.46 -32.20 -37.72
C LEU A 8 29.66 -32.74 -36.53
N LEU A 9 30.07 -33.85 -35.91
CA LEU A 9 29.44 -34.40 -34.71
C LEU A 9 29.69 -33.48 -33.51
N THR A 10 30.86 -32.91 -33.35
CA THR A 10 31.20 -31.97 -32.27
C THR A 10 30.44 -30.65 -32.43
N ILE A 11 30.26 -30.14 -33.66
CA ILE A 11 29.48 -28.94 -33.95
C ILE A 11 27.97 -29.24 -33.70
N ALA A 12 27.47 -30.40 -34.11
CA ALA A 12 26.08 -30.79 -33.86
C ALA A 12 25.78 -30.94 -32.37
N LEU A 13 26.73 -31.53 -31.58
CA LEU A 13 26.60 -31.63 -30.13
C LEU A 13 26.71 -30.27 -29.44
N ALA A 14 27.58 -29.38 -29.92
CA ALA A 14 27.68 -28.01 -29.40
C ALA A 14 26.43 -27.18 -29.73
N VAL A 15 25.85 -27.32 -30.92
CA VAL A 15 24.58 -26.67 -31.29
C VAL A 15 23.40 -27.23 -30.49
N LEU A 16 23.36 -28.55 -30.25
CA LEU A 16 22.37 -29.17 -29.36
C LEU A 16 22.53 -28.69 -27.91
N ALA A 17 23.75 -28.56 -27.41
CA ALA A 17 24.00 -28.04 -26.07
C ALA A 17 23.64 -26.54 -25.94
N ILE A 18 23.85 -25.75 -27.01
CA ILE A 18 23.43 -24.35 -27.05
C ILE A 18 21.90 -24.23 -27.12
N VAL A 19 21.23 -25.11 -27.86
CA VAL A 19 19.75 -25.13 -27.97
C VAL A 19 19.12 -25.64 -26.66
N GLN A 20 19.74 -26.59 -25.97
CA GLN A 20 19.28 -27.03 -24.65
C GLN A 20 19.49 -26.01 -23.53
N GLY A 21 20.46 -25.07 -23.68
CA GLY A 21 20.72 -24.00 -22.71
C GLY A 21 19.68 -22.89 -22.69
N TRP A 22 18.66 -22.91 -23.57
CA TRP A 22 17.62 -21.88 -23.66
C TRP A 22 16.21 -22.36 -23.31
N ALA A 23 16.04 -23.63 -22.96
CA ALA A 23 14.76 -24.12 -22.45
C ALA A 23 14.63 -23.71 -20.98
N GLN A 24 13.70 -22.81 -20.67
CA GLN A 24 13.41 -22.44 -19.31
C GLN A 24 13.05 -23.70 -18.49
N GLU A 25 13.75 -23.92 -17.39
CA GLU A 25 13.43 -25.01 -16.48
C GLU A 25 12.04 -24.79 -15.85
N PRO A 26 11.18 -25.81 -15.84
CA PRO A 26 9.91 -25.71 -15.14
C PRO A 26 10.13 -25.56 -13.64
N PHE A 27 9.20 -24.88 -12.99
CA PHE A 27 9.20 -24.69 -11.56
C PHE A 27 7.79 -24.56 -10.99
N THR A 28 7.67 -24.81 -9.71
CA THR A 28 6.42 -24.69 -8.97
C THR A 28 6.60 -23.73 -7.80
N PHE A 29 5.62 -22.86 -7.55
CA PHE A 29 5.59 -22.05 -6.35
C PHE A 29 4.22 -22.10 -5.68
N ALA A 30 4.21 -21.88 -4.36
CA ALA A 30 2.99 -21.75 -3.59
C ALA A 30 2.62 -20.27 -3.49
N GLN A 31 1.33 -19.96 -3.59
CA GLN A 31 0.80 -18.63 -3.27
C GLN A 31 -0.12 -18.74 -2.05
N VAL A 32 0.16 -17.93 -1.04
CA VAL A 32 -0.66 -17.73 0.14
C VAL A 32 -1.15 -16.29 0.14
N THR A 33 -2.43 -16.06 0.38
CA THR A 33 -3.02 -14.72 0.36
C THR A 33 -4.18 -14.64 1.35
N ASP A 34 -4.54 -13.42 1.74
CA ASP A 34 -5.69 -13.17 2.60
C ASP A 34 -5.62 -14.03 3.88
N ILE A 35 -4.51 -13.87 4.61
CA ILE A 35 -4.20 -14.63 5.83
C ILE A 35 -5.00 -14.09 7.01
N HIS A 36 -5.16 -12.76 7.11
CA HIS A 36 -5.92 -12.05 8.12
C HIS A 36 -5.54 -12.44 9.56
N LEU A 37 -4.24 -12.43 9.86
CA LEU A 37 -3.81 -12.63 11.24
C LEU A 37 -4.41 -11.57 12.16
N ASN A 38 -4.83 -12.01 13.34
CA ASN A 38 -5.40 -11.15 14.33
C ASN A 38 -4.83 -11.53 15.70
N SER A 39 -4.13 -10.60 16.33
CA SER A 39 -3.48 -10.85 17.63
C SER A 39 -4.45 -11.27 18.74
N ASN A 40 -5.76 -11.03 18.55
CA ASN A 40 -6.83 -11.40 19.48
C ASN A 40 -7.60 -12.66 19.06
N ASP A 41 -7.31 -13.23 17.88
CA ASP A 41 -7.91 -14.50 17.41
C ASP A 41 -6.79 -15.45 16.94
N PRO A 42 -6.55 -16.59 17.61
CA PRO A 42 -5.51 -17.53 17.26
C PRO A 42 -5.79 -18.33 15.97
N LYS A 43 -7.03 -18.38 15.50
CA LYS A 43 -7.42 -19.26 14.38
C LYS A 43 -6.70 -18.99 13.07
N PRO A 44 -6.57 -17.74 12.59
CA PRO A 44 -5.81 -17.49 11.35
C PRO A 44 -4.35 -17.94 11.44
N LEU A 45 -3.72 -17.80 12.61
CA LEU A 45 -2.36 -18.28 12.85
C LEU A 45 -2.28 -19.81 12.81
N GLU A 46 -3.27 -20.51 13.39
CA GLU A 46 -3.37 -21.99 13.29
C GLU A 46 -3.48 -22.43 11.82
N TYR A 47 -4.30 -21.75 11.01
CA TYR A 47 -4.48 -22.06 9.59
C TYR A 47 -3.19 -21.80 8.79
N LEU A 48 -2.50 -20.69 9.06
CA LEU A 48 -1.20 -20.42 8.45
C LEU A 48 -0.18 -21.49 8.80
N ASN A 49 -0.09 -21.90 10.05
CA ASN A 49 0.83 -22.97 10.49
C ASN A 49 0.52 -24.32 9.80
N MET A 50 -0.75 -24.66 9.62
CA MET A 50 -1.14 -25.85 8.84
C MET A 50 -0.66 -25.73 7.38
N THR A 51 -0.83 -24.56 6.76
CA THR A 51 -0.37 -24.30 5.39
C THR A 51 1.15 -24.36 5.28
N ILE A 52 1.89 -23.76 6.21
CA ILE A 52 3.36 -23.83 6.25
C ILE A 52 3.83 -25.29 6.35
N ALA A 53 3.21 -26.07 7.24
CA ALA A 53 3.55 -27.50 7.41
C ALA A 53 3.28 -28.31 6.13
N ASP A 54 2.18 -28.05 5.42
CA ASP A 54 1.84 -28.71 4.16
C ASP A 54 2.79 -28.32 3.02
N ILE A 55 3.12 -27.03 2.89
CA ILE A 55 4.10 -26.53 1.91
C ILE A 55 5.48 -27.16 2.17
N ASN A 56 5.91 -27.25 3.43
CA ASN A 56 7.21 -27.81 3.80
C ASN A 56 7.35 -29.29 3.43
N LYS A 57 6.24 -30.04 3.40
CA LYS A 57 6.21 -31.45 2.95
C LYS A 57 6.39 -31.60 1.43
N ASN A 58 6.15 -30.53 0.65
CA ASN A 58 6.22 -30.59 -0.80
C ASN A 58 7.62 -30.17 -1.31
N PRO A 59 8.46 -31.14 -1.75
CA PRO A 59 9.82 -30.85 -2.23
C PRO A 59 9.83 -30.07 -3.56
N ASN A 60 8.73 -30.11 -4.32
CA ASN A 60 8.64 -29.50 -5.65
C ASN A 60 8.36 -28.00 -5.59
N VAL A 61 8.00 -27.45 -4.42
CA VAL A 61 7.80 -26.00 -4.25
C VAL A 61 9.16 -25.32 -4.14
N ASP A 62 9.48 -24.45 -5.10
CA ASP A 62 10.73 -23.71 -5.14
C ASP A 62 10.73 -22.50 -4.17
N PHE A 63 9.61 -21.79 -4.09
CA PHE A 63 9.43 -20.62 -3.21
C PHE A 63 7.94 -20.39 -2.89
N VAL A 64 7.69 -19.45 -1.97
CA VAL A 64 6.33 -19.03 -1.58
C VAL A 64 6.14 -17.55 -1.89
N LEU A 65 5.02 -17.22 -2.53
CA LEU A 65 4.56 -15.86 -2.80
C LEU A 65 3.40 -15.54 -1.87
N ILE A 66 3.51 -14.47 -1.07
CA ILE A 66 2.47 -14.03 -0.14
C ILE A 66 1.92 -12.70 -0.65
N THR A 67 0.65 -12.69 -1.07
CA THR A 67 0.08 -11.59 -1.87
C THR A 67 -0.95 -10.75 -1.11
N GLY A 68 -0.63 -10.37 0.13
CA GLY A 68 -1.37 -9.35 0.88
C GLY A 68 -2.48 -9.86 1.78
N ASP A 69 -3.12 -8.92 2.47
CA ASP A 69 -4.04 -9.11 3.57
C ASP A 69 -3.47 -10.08 4.62
N LEU A 70 -2.32 -9.68 5.13
CA LEU A 70 -1.50 -10.43 6.07
C LEU A 70 -2.09 -10.43 7.47
N ALA A 71 -2.54 -9.24 7.89
CA ALA A 71 -3.18 -8.95 9.16
C ALA A 71 -4.62 -8.45 8.95
N ASP A 72 -5.50 -8.77 9.88
CA ASP A 72 -6.91 -8.38 9.79
C ASP A 72 -7.12 -6.86 9.95
N ASN A 73 -6.25 -6.18 10.66
CA ASN A 73 -6.34 -4.75 10.95
C ASN A 73 -5.04 -3.97 10.69
N GLY A 74 -4.07 -4.55 10.00
CA GLY A 74 -2.79 -3.90 9.70
C GLY A 74 -2.00 -3.46 10.95
N ASP A 75 -2.26 -4.09 12.10
CA ASP A 75 -1.60 -3.80 13.36
C ASP A 75 -0.20 -4.43 13.43
N ASN A 76 0.69 -3.79 14.19
CA ASN A 76 2.08 -4.19 14.28
C ASN A 76 2.26 -5.58 14.92
N ALA A 77 1.42 -5.93 15.89
CA ALA A 77 1.51 -7.21 16.61
C ALA A 77 1.17 -8.38 15.69
N SER A 78 0.14 -8.26 14.85
CA SER A 78 -0.24 -9.27 13.86
C SER A 78 0.85 -9.43 12.79
N LEU A 79 1.49 -8.36 12.34
CA LEU A 79 2.62 -8.43 11.41
C LEU A 79 3.84 -9.11 12.04
N GLU A 80 4.12 -8.88 13.31
CA GLU A 80 5.17 -9.57 14.06
C GLU A 80 4.87 -11.08 14.23
N GLN A 81 3.61 -11.44 14.48
CA GLN A 81 3.17 -12.84 14.50
C GLN A 81 3.39 -13.53 13.14
N LEU A 82 3.09 -12.84 12.04
CA LEU A 82 3.38 -13.35 10.70
C LEU A 82 4.88 -13.61 10.52
N ALA A 83 5.70 -12.61 10.81
CA ALA A 83 7.16 -12.73 10.66
C ALA A 83 7.72 -13.89 11.49
N GLU A 84 7.19 -14.12 12.69
CA GLU A 84 7.59 -15.25 13.55
C GLU A 84 7.14 -16.59 12.95
N ALA A 85 5.89 -16.69 12.50
CA ALA A 85 5.36 -17.92 11.89
C ALA A 85 6.13 -18.31 10.62
N LEU A 86 6.52 -17.34 9.79
CA LEU A 86 7.27 -17.58 8.56
C LEU A 86 8.68 -18.11 8.79
N LYS A 87 9.25 -18.03 10.00
CA LYS A 87 10.53 -18.67 10.33
C LYS A 87 10.45 -20.21 10.26
N ALA A 88 9.25 -20.78 10.41
CA ALA A 88 9.02 -22.22 10.28
C ALA A 88 8.97 -22.70 8.81
N LEU A 89 8.90 -21.78 7.85
CA LEU A 89 8.89 -22.11 6.43
C LEU A 89 10.31 -22.45 5.96
N ASN A 90 10.49 -23.64 5.37
CA ASN A 90 11.79 -24.11 4.86
C ASN A 90 12.06 -23.70 3.41
N LYS A 91 11.25 -22.81 2.85
CA LYS A 91 11.34 -22.27 1.49
C LYS A 91 11.61 -20.78 1.56
N LYS A 92 12.26 -20.25 0.51
CA LYS A 92 12.34 -18.82 0.31
C LYS A 92 10.93 -18.25 0.11
N TYR A 93 10.64 -17.09 0.66
CA TYR A 93 9.35 -16.45 0.52
C TYR A 93 9.50 -14.98 0.15
N TYR A 94 8.45 -14.43 -0.44
CA TYR A 94 8.33 -13.04 -0.84
C TYR A 94 6.95 -12.54 -0.43
N VAL A 95 6.90 -11.36 0.19
CA VAL A 95 5.69 -10.82 0.82
C VAL A 95 5.31 -9.49 0.19
N LEU A 96 4.03 -9.32 -0.09
CA LEU A 96 3.42 -8.04 -0.46
C LEU A 96 2.33 -7.68 0.54
N THR A 97 1.94 -6.42 0.53
CA THR A 97 0.83 -5.91 1.32
C THR A 97 -0.49 -6.03 0.58
N GLY A 98 -1.57 -6.18 1.34
CA GLY A 98 -2.94 -5.98 0.87
C GLY A 98 -3.52 -4.65 1.34
N ASN A 99 -4.83 -4.52 1.20
CA ASN A 99 -5.52 -3.31 1.67
C ASN A 99 -5.63 -3.23 3.19
N HIS A 100 -5.63 -4.36 3.89
CA HIS A 100 -5.67 -4.36 5.35
C HIS A 100 -4.40 -3.73 5.94
N GLU A 101 -3.23 -4.00 5.38
CA GLU A 101 -1.97 -3.36 5.79
C GLU A 101 -1.88 -1.90 5.42
N THR A 102 -2.56 -1.47 4.36
CA THR A 102 -2.43 -0.09 3.87
C THR A 102 -3.52 0.82 4.38
N THR A 103 -4.78 0.36 4.47
CA THR A 103 -5.93 1.13 4.93
C THR A 103 -5.85 1.44 6.42
N TRP A 104 -5.55 0.41 7.21
CA TRP A 104 -5.53 0.47 8.68
C TRP A 104 -4.14 0.29 9.26
N SER A 105 -3.12 0.73 8.53
CA SER A 105 -1.75 0.60 8.97
C SER A 105 -1.47 1.41 10.24
N GLU A 106 -1.23 0.73 11.34
CA GLU A 106 -0.85 1.37 12.60
C GLU A 106 0.44 2.18 12.47
N SER A 107 1.41 1.70 11.68
CA SER A 107 2.71 2.34 11.50
C SER A 107 2.93 2.96 10.11
N GLY A 108 1.86 3.17 9.31
CA GLY A 108 2.01 3.72 7.97
C GLY A 108 2.97 2.91 7.09
N MET A 109 2.93 1.58 7.20
CA MET A 109 3.79 0.60 6.51
C MET A 109 5.23 0.51 7.04
N ALA A 110 5.62 1.30 8.06
CA ALA A 110 6.98 1.26 8.59
C ALA A 110 7.32 -0.12 9.20
N LYS A 111 6.39 -0.73 9.94
CA LYS A 111 6.56 -2.07 10.52
C LYS A 111 6.68 -3.14 9.44
N PHE A 112 5.84 -3.08 8.39
CA PHE A 112 5.95 -3.99 7.26
C PHE A 112 7.34 -3.91 6.62
N SER A 113 7.81 -2.70 6.32
CA SER A 113 9.14 -2.49 5.74
C SER A 113 10.28 -2.94 6.66
N GLN A 114 10.12 -2.80 7.98
CA GLN A 114 11.09 -3.29 8.98
C GLN A 114 11.18 -4.83 8.98
N LEU A 115 10.05 -5.53 8.89
CA LEU A 115 9.99 -7.00 8.98
C LEU A 115 10.31 -7.68 7.65
N PHE A 116 9.84 -7.13 6.53
CA PHE A 116 9.89 -7.77 5.21
C PHE A 116 10.74 -7.03 4.18
N GLY A 117 11.32 -5.89 4.56
CA GLY A 117 12.24 -5.10 3.75
C GLY A 117 11.55 -4.01 2.94
N SER A 118 11.06 -4.30 1.76
CA SER A 118 10.51 -3.30 0.82
C SER A 118 9.02 -3.51 0.60
N GLU A 119 8.29 -2.41 0.35
CA GLU A 119 6.92 -2.44 -0.17
C GLU A 119 6.86 -2.87 -1.65
N ARG A 120 8.01 -2.94 -2.32
CA ARG A 120 8.20 -3.49 -3.65
C ARG A 120 8.89 -4.83 -3.56
N MET A 121 8.52 -5.72 -4.47
CA MET A 121 9.12 -7.04 -4.60
C MET A 121 9.74 -7.17 -5.99
N GLU A 122 10.99 -7.61 -6.02
CA GLU A 122 11.69 -7.92 -7.26
C GLU A 122 12.57 -9.15 -7.04
N PHE A 123 12.39 -10.15 -7.89
CA PHE A 123 13.29 -11.29 -7.95
C PHE A 123 13.19 -12.01 -9.28
N GLU A 124 14.23 -12.76 -9.60
CA GLU A 124 14.27 -13.65 -10.74
C GLU A 124 14.32 -15.11 -10.30
N HIS A 125 13.56 -15.96 -10.99
CA HIS A 125 13.61 -17.41 -10.79
C HIS A 125 13.50 -18.13 -12.13
N LYS A 126 14.52 -18.94 -12.47
CA LYS A 126 14.57 -19.77 -13.67
C LYS A 126 14.09 -19.03 -14.95
N GLY A 127 14.65 -17.85 -15.22
CA GLY A 127 14.34 -17.05 -16.42
C GLY A 127 12.97 -16.36 -16.39
N THR A 128 12.35 -16.25 -15.23
CA THR A 128 11.12 -15.50 -14.99
C THR A 128 11.39 -14.34 -14.03
N LEU A 129 11.00 -13.14 -14.41
CA LEU A 129 11.05 -11.95 -13.58
C LEU A 129 9.70 -11.77 -12.86
N PHE A 130 9.76 -11.69 -11.53
CA PHE A 130 8.62 -11.36 -10.68
C PHE A 130 8.80 -9.95 -10.14
N LEU A 131 7.79 -9.12 -10.37
CA LEU A 131 7.70 -7.77 -9.81
C LEU A 131 6.40 -7.66 -9.01
N GLY A 132 6.43 -6.96 -7.89
CA GLY A 132 5.25 -6.74 -7.09
C GLY A 132 5.28 -5.37 -6.41
N PHE A 133 4.09 -4.83 -6.16
CA PHE A 133 3.92 -3.52 -5.54
C PHE A 133 2.60 -3.44 -4.76
N THR A 134 2.52 -2.43 -3.91
CA THR A 134 1.32 -2.10 -3.14
C THR A 134 0.23 -1.55 -4.06
N SER A 135 -0.99 -2.07 -3.92
CA SER A 135 -2.17 -1.64 -4.70
C SER A 135 -3.37 -1.21 -3.85
N GLY A 136 -3.27 -1.33 -2.52
CA GLY A 136 -4.33 -0.90 -1.60
C GLY A 136 -4.38 0.62 -1.41
N PRO A 137 -5.51 1.16 -0.91
CA PRO A 137 -5.60 2.57 -0.53
C PRO A 137 -4.70 2.82 0.69
N PHE A 138 -4.15 4.03 0.83
CA PHE A 138 -3.21 4.32 1.90
C PHE A 138 -3.85 5.20 2.98
N ILE A 139 -3.92 4.66 4.22
CA ILE A 139 -4.45 5.34 5.43
C ILE A 139 -5.85 5.93 5.22
N LYS A 140 -6.67 5.29 4.38
CA LYS A 140 -8.04 5.74 4.11
C LYS A 140 -8.93 4.59 3.60
N MET A 141 -10.22 4.68 3.88
CA MET A 141 -11.25 3.83 3.28
C MET A 141 -11.58 4.36 1.87
N ALA A 142 -10.98 3.78 0.84
CA ALA A 142 -11.15 4.19 -0.54
C ALA A 142 -10.93 3.00 -1.48
N LEU A 143 -11.11 3.21 -2.78
CA LEU A 143 -10.59 2.29 -3.79
C LEU A 143 -9.08 2.19 -3.69
N GLY A 144 -8.53 1.07 -4.12
CA GLY A 144 -7.09 0.89 -4.26
C GLY A 144 -6.51 1.92 -5.24
N HIS A 145 -5.20 2.11 -5.16
CA HIS A 145 -4.45 3.02 -6.02
C HIS A 145 -3.04 2.49 -6.23
N VAL A 146 -2.61 2.40 -7.48
CA VAL A 146 -1.22 2.09 -7.79
C VAL A 146 -0.45 3.40 -7.95
N ALA A 147 0.53 3.61 -7.09
CA ALA A 147 1.29 4.85 -7.08
C ALA A 147 2.04 5.07 -8.42
N PRO A 148 2.06 6.30 -8.97
CA PRO A 148 2.74 6.59 -10.24
C PRO A 148 4.22 6.17 -10.27
N GLN A 149 4.90 6.28 -9.12
CA GLN A 149 6.29 5.84 -8.99
C GLN A 149 6.44 4.31 -9.05
N ASP A 150 5.40 3.53 -8.71
CA ASP A 150 5.42 2.07 -8.82
C ASP A 150 5.15 1.63 -10.26
N ILE A 151 4.23 2.30 -10.96
CA ILE A 151 4.01 2.09 -12.40
C ILE A 151 5.32 2.38 -13.16
N SER A 152 5.97 3.51 -12.89
CA SER A 152 7.23 3.88 -13.51
C SER A 152 8.34 2.89 -13.19
N TRP A 153 8.47 2.47 -11.94
CA TRP A 153 9.46 1.50 -11.49
C TRP A 153 9.31 0.16 -12.22
N VAL A 154 8.08 -0.40 -12.31
CA VAL A 154 7.85 -1.63 -13.07
C VAL A 154 8.26 -1.46 -14.53
N CYS A 155 7.90 -0.33 -15.15
CA CYS A 155 8.30 -0.06 -16.53
C CYS A 155 9.83 -0.06 -16.71
N ASP A 156 10.55 0.53 -15.77
CA ASP A 156 12.01 0.62 -15.82
C ASP A 156 12.68 -0.73 -15.56
N GLU A 157 12.19 -1.50 -14.57
CA GLU A 157 12.73 -2.82 -14.25
C GLU A 157 12.48 -3.83 -15.39
N VAL A 158 11.30 -3.81 -16.02
CA VAL A 158 11.04 -4.68 -17.18
C VAL A 158 11.93 -4.33 -18.36
N ARG A 159 12.17 -3.03 -18.65
CA ARG A 159 13.09 -2.61 -19.71
C ARG A 159 14.52 -3.03 -19.42
N LYS A 160 14.96 -2.93 -18.17
CA LYS A 160 16.32 -3.23 -17.73
C LYS A 160 16.57 -4.73 -17.61
N ASN A 161 15.67 -5.46 -16.95
CA ASN A 161 15.88 -6.83 -16.50
C ASN A 161 14.96 -7.86 -17.18
N GLY A 162 13.91 -7.43 -17.88
CA GLY A 162 12.87 -8.30 -18.44
C GLY A 162 13.18 -8.88 -19.83
N LYS A 163 14.21 -8.38 -20.54
CA LYS A 163 14.50 -8.82 -21.90
C LYS A 163 14.77 -10.33 -21.98
N GLY A 164 13.97 -11.03 -22.77
CA GLY A 164 14.07 -12.48 -22.96
C GLY A 164 13.52 -13.31 -21.79
N LYS A 165 12.90 -12.68 -20.79
CA LYS A 165 12.29 -13.34 -19.63
C LYS A 165 10.78 -13.26 -19.70
N LYS A 166 10.10 -14.16 -19.00
CA LYS A 166 8.68 -14.00 -18.69
C LYS A 166 8.53 -13.02 -17.55
N VAL A 167 7.55 -12.15 -17.62
CA VAL A 167 7.28 -11.15 -16.58
C VAL A 167 5.93 -11.44 -15.94
N PHE A 168 5.92 -11.69 -14.64
CA PHE A 168 4.72 -11.79 -13.82
C PHE A 168 4.67 -10.63 -12.83
N ILE A 169 3.46 -10.07 -12.67
CA ILE A 169 3.20 -8.98 -11.72
C ILE A 169 2.38 -9.54 -10.56
N ALA A 170 2.89 -9.37 -9.35
CA ALA A 170 2.17 -9.71 -8.13
C ALA A 170 1.57 -8.45 -7.50
N THR A 171 0.29 -8.51 -7.16
CA THR A 171 -0.44 -7.44 -6.46
C THR A 171 -1.45 -8.07 -5.52
N HIS A 172 -2.12 -7.27 -4.69
CA HIS A 172 -3.25 -7.78 -3.93
C HIS A 172 -4.57 -7.54 -4.66
N TYR A 173 -4.84 -6.27 -5.02
CA TYR A 173 -6.05 -5.90 -5.76
C TYR A 173 -6.05 -6.33 -7.22
N PRO A 174 -7.21 -6.68 -7.79
CA PRO A 174 -7.39 -6.81 -9.24
C PRO A 174 -7.30 -5.44 -9.93
N MET A 175 -6.79 -5.43 -11.16
CA MET A 175 -6.71 -4.23 -11.99
C MET A 175 -8.07 -3.94 -12.65
N LEU A 176 -9.11 -3.74 -11.84
CA LEU A 176 -10.48 -3.57 -12.29
C LEU A 176 -11.07 -2.23 -11.85
N LYS A 177 -11.99 -1.71 -12.68
CA LYS A 177 -12.88 -0.62 -12.31
C LYS A 177 -13.73 -1.03 -11.09
N GLY A 178 -13.74 -0.18 -10.07
CA GLY A 178 -14.43 -0.45 -8.80
C GLY A 178 -13.54 -1.03 -7.70
N ASP A 179 -12.39 -1.58 -8.05
CA ASP A 179 -11.35 -1.99 -7.10
C ASP A 179 -10.21 -0.97 -7.05
N LEU A 180 -9.75 -0.51 -8.22
CA LEU A 180 -8.72 0.52 -8.34
C LEU A 180 -9.26 1.79 -9.03
N ASP A 181 -8.86 2.95 -8.55
CA ASP A 181 -9.25 4.24 -9.16
C ASP A 181 -8.45 4.56 -10.42
N ASN A 182 -7.22 4.06 -10.54
CA ASN A 182 -6.34 4.27 -11.70
C ASN A 182 -5.95 2.98 -12.45
N TRP A 183 -6.80 1.97 -12.43
CA TRP A 183 -6.57 0.67 -13.07
C TRP A 183 -6.16 0.81 -14.55
N TYR A 184 -6.74 1.77 -15.28
CA TYR A 184 -6.47 2.03 -16.70
C TYR A 184 -5.05 2.57 -16.96
N GLU A 185 -4.48 3.36 -16.02
CA GLU A 185 -3.10 3.83 -16.12
C GLU A 185 -2.11 2.67 -16.00
N VAL A 186 -2.43 1.71 -15.12
CA VAL A 186 -1.61 0.50 -14.91
C VAL A 186 -1.65 -0.40 -16.15
N THR A 187 -2.86 -0.72 -16.65
CA THR A 187 -3.01 -1.62 -17.79
C THR A 187 -2.45 -1.01 -19.06
N ASP A 188 -2.63 0.29 -19.31
CA ASP A 188 -2.03 1.02 -20.44
C ASP A 188 -0.51 1.01 -20.43
N ALA A 189 0.09 1.16 -19.26
CA ALA A 189 1.54 1.11 -19.12
C ALA A 189 2.07 -0.31 -19.36
N PHE A 190 1.42 -1.32 -18.78
CA PHE A 190 1.96 -2.68 -18.72
C PHE A 190 1.67 -3.51 -19.98
N ARG A 191 0.62 -3.19 -20.76
CA ARG A 191 0.43 -3.79 -22.09
C ARG A 191 1.63 -3.56 -23.03
N LYS A 192 2.38 -2.48 -22.83
CA LYS A 192 3.58 -2.15 -23.62
C LYS A 192 4.83 -2.93 -23.19
N LEU A 193 4.74 -3.78 -22.17
CA LEU A 193 5.89 -4.42 -21.51
C LEU A 193 5.92 -5.95 -21.64
N ASP A 194 5.06 -6.56 -22.41
CA ASP A 194 4.93 -8.03 -22.53
C ASP A 194 4.73 -8.72 -21.15
N VAL A 195 3.94 -8.11 -20.26
CA VAL A 195 3.52 -8.74 -19.01
C VAL A 195 2.66 -9.96 -19.32
N LYS A 196 3.01 -11.12 -18.76
CA LYS A 196 2.32 -12.39 -19.04
C LYS A 196 1.10 -12.62 -18.17
N ALA A 197 1.17 -12.24 -16.89
CA ALA A 197 0.04 -12.36 -15.97
C ALA A 197 0.19 -11.46 -14.74
N PHE A 198 -0.97 -11.12 -14.16
CA PHE A 198 -1.09 -10.64 -12.78
C PHE A 198 -1.48 -11.80 -11.86
N ILE A 199 -0.94 -11.80 -10.64
CA ILE A 199 -1.20 -12.78 -9.58
C ILE A 199 -1.59 -12.02 -8.32
N GLY A 200 -2.79 -12.27 -7.77
CA GLY A 200 -3.32 -11.50 -6.65
C GLY A 200 -4.23 -12.29 -5.70
N GLY A 201 -4.87 -11.57 -4.77
CA GLY A 201 -5.81 -12.07 -3.76
C GLY A 201 -7.11 -11.26 -3.72
N HIS A 202 -7.48 -10.77 -2.53
CA HIS A 202 -8.55 -9.82 -2.24
C HIS A 202 -9.98 -10.37 -2.26
N TYR A 203 -10.33 -11.22 -3.22
CA TYR A 203 -11.72 -11.72 -3.32
C TYR A 203 -11.98 -12.99 -2.52
N HIS A 204 -10.98 -13.55 -1.82
CA HIS A 204 -11.04 -14.79 -1.06
C HIS A 204 -11.52 -16.00 -1.88
N ARG A 205 -11.40 -15.96 -3.21
CA ARG A 205 -11.85 -17.03 -4.12
C ARG A 205 -11.01 -17.08 -5.38
N ASN A 206 -10.92 -18.27 -5.94
CA ASN A 206 -10.26 -18.50 -7.21
C ASN A 206 -11.06 -17.87 -8.34
N LYS A 207 -10.43 -16.95 -9.09
CA LYS A 207 -11.06 -16.30 -10.24
C LYS A 207 -10.00 -15.85 -11.24
N ALA A 208 -10.28 -16.11 -12.54
CA ALA A 208 -9.47 -15.59 -13.63
C ALA A 208 -10.16 -14.40 -14.29
N PHE A 209 -9.36 -13.44 -14.74
CA PHE A 209 -9.77 -12.22 -15.41
C PHE A 209 -8.87 -11.93 -16.61
N PHE A 210 -9.31 -10.97 -17.41
CA PHE A 210 -8.47 -10.27 -18.37
C PHE A 210 -8.56 -8.76 -18.06
N TYR A 211 -7.46 -8.21 -17.57
CA TYR A 211 -7.34 -6.78 -17.27
C TYR A 211 -6.90 -6.05 -18.53
N ASP A 212 -7.85 -5.52 -19.30
CA ASP A 212 -7.62 -5.00 -20.64
C ASP A 212 -6.82 -5.97 -21.53
N GLY A 213 -7.20 -7.24 -21.46
CA GLY A 213 -6.56 -8.34 -22.17
C GLY A 213 -5.35 -8.95 -21.47
N ILE A 214 -4.73 -8.32 -20.48
CA ILE A 214 -3.65 -8.95 -19.70
C ILE A 214 -4.26 -10.01 -18.78
N PRO A 215 -3.82 -11.28 -18.84
CA PRO A 215 -4.32 -12.32 -17.94
C PRO A 215 -4.10 -11.98 -16.48
N GLY A 216 -5.08 -12.23 -15.64
CA GLY A 216 -5.00 -12.02 -14.20
C GLY A 216 -5.71 -13.12 -13.42
N PHE A 217 -5.16 -13.45 -12.27
CA PHE A 217 -5.66 -14.51 -11.41
C PHE A 217 -5.71 -14.04 -9.97
N LEU A 218 -6.86 -14.23 -9.35
CA LEU A 218 -7.05 -14.07 -7.91
C LEU A 218 -7.18 -15.45 -7.28
N SER A 219 -6.49 -15.66 -6.18
CA SER A 219 -6.50 -16.91 -5.43
C SER A 219 -7.44 -16.83 -4.23
N ARG A 220 -7.85 -18.01 -3.77
CA ARG A 220 -8.60 -18.16 -2.54
C ARG A 220 -7.78 -17.69 -1.33
N SER A 221 -8.48 -17.25 -0.27
CA SER A 221 -7.90 -16.95 1.03
C SER A 221 -7.26 -18.19 1.68
N ASN A 222 -6.27 -17.99 2.55
CA ASN A 222 -5.72 -19.02 3.43
C ASN A 222 -6.70 -19.45 4.52
N LEU A 223 -7.70 -18.65 4.82
CA LEU A 223 -8.75 -18.97 5.79
C LEU A 223 -9.58 -20.20 5.37
N LYS A 224 -10.35 -20.74 6.30
CA LYS A 224 -11.31 -21.80 5.99
C LYS A 224 -12.35 -21.33 4.98
N ASP A 225 -12.54 -22.13 3.93
CA ASP A 225 -13.61 -21.94 2.96
C ASP A 225 -14.97 -22.38 3.52
N GLY A 226 -16.02 -22.28 2.71
CA GLY A 226 -17.37 -22.72 3.07
C GLY A 226 -17.50 -24.20 3.45
N ASN A 227 -16.50 -25.03 3.12
CA ASN A 227 -16.42 -26.45 3.46
C ASN A 227 -15.50 -26.70 4.68
N GLY A 228 -15.02 -25.65 5.31
CA GLY A 228 -14.12 -25.71 6.47
C GLY A 228 -12.67 -26.07 6.14
N LYS A 229 -12.26 -25.95 4.87
CA LYS A 229 -10.91 -26.32 4.39
C LYS A 229 -9.98 -25.11 4.37
N VAL A 230 -8.83 -25.26 5.02
CA VAL A 230 -7.67 -24.36 4.91
C VAL A 230 -6.92 -24.69 3.62
N GLY A 231 -6.41 -23.68 2.91
CA GLY A 231 -5.67 -23.95 1.67
C GLY A 231 -4.94 -22.76 1.10
N TYR A 232 -4.31 -23.00 -0.05
CA TYR A 232 -3.47 -22.07 -0.80
C TYR A 232 -3.51 -22.44 -2.28
N SER A 233 -2.76 -21.74 -3.13
CA SER A 233 -2.65 -22.05 -4.54
C SER A 233 -1.27 -22.62 -4.88
N LEU A 234 -1.22 -23.61 -5.76
CA LEU A 234 0.01 -24.11 -6.36
C LEU A 234 0.06 -23.68 -7.82
N TRP A 235 1.15 -23.05 -8.19
CA TRP A 235 1.43 -22.54 -9.53
C TRP A 235 2.53 -23.35 -10.18
N ASN A 236 2.31 -23.75 -11.42
CA ASN A 236 3.33 -24.43 -12.23
C ASN A 236 3.65 -23.57 -13.46
N VAL A 237 4.92 -23.25 -13.64
CA VAL A 237 5.45 -22.49 -14.76
C VAL A 237 6.33 -23.39 -15.61
N THR A 238 5.98 -23.51 -16.90
CA THR A 238 6.78 -24.22 -17.89
C THR A 238 7.29 -23.24 -18.95
N ALA A 239 8.01 -23.74 -19.94
CA ALA A 239 8.39 -22.94 -21.12
C ALA A 239 7.15 -22.32 -21.79
N ASP A 240 6.02 -23.03 -21.79
CA ASP A 240 4.87 -22.77 -22.66
C ASP A 240 3.58 -22.41 -21.92
N SER A 241 3.52 -22.60 -20.60
CA SER A 241 2.30 -22.43 -19.83
C SER A 241 2.53 -21.94 -18.42
N LEU A 242 1.54 -21.21 -17.91
CA LEU A 242 1.32 -20.94 -16.48
C LEU A 242 0.01 -21.63 -16.10
N THR A 243 0.04 -22.49 -15.08
CA THR A 243 -1.17 -23.17 -14.56
C THR A 243 -1.27 -22.99 -13.07
N VAL A 244 -2.49 -23.00 -12.55
CA VAL A 244 -2.77 -22.85 -11.13
C VAL A 244 -3.76 -23.91 -10.66
N ALA A 245 -3.50 -24.46 -9.47
CA ALA A 245 -4.34 -25.42 -8.78
C ALA A 245 -4.66 -24.93 -7.36
N GLU A 246 -5.87 -25.16 -6.91
CA GLU A 246 -6.23 -25.03 -5.50
C GLU A 246 -5.67 -26.21 -4.72
N LYS A 247 -4.99 -25.93 -3.63
CA LYS A 247 -4.44 -26.93 -2.72
C LYS A 247 -5.04 -26.74 -1.34
N ASN A 248 -5.93 -27.62 -0.93
CA ASN A 248 -6.33 -27.75 0.46
C ASN A 248 -5.25 -28.50 1.23
N VAL A 249 -5.04 -28.15 2.48
CA VAL A 249 -4.10 -28.87 3.36
C VAL A 249 -4.46 -30.34 3.42
N ASP A 250 -3.45 -31.21 3.27
CA ASP A 250 -3.56 -32.67 3.25
C ASP A 250 -4.46 -33.27 2.13
N GLU A 251 -4.81 -32.50 1.07
CA GLU A 251 -5.55 -32.98 -0.11
C GLU A 251 -4.69 -32.86 -1.39
N GLU A 252 -5.07 -33.57 -2.46
CA GLU A 252 -4.42 -33.42 -3.76
C GLU A 252 -4.80 -32.08 -4.42
N PRO A 253 -3.87 -31.44 -5.16
CA PRO A 253 -4.15 -30.19 -5.86
C PRO A 253 -5.22 -30.34 -6.92
N ARG A 254 -6.16 -29.40 -7.01
CA ARG A 254 -7.24 -29.35 -8.00
C ARG A 254 -6.99 -28.22 -9.00
N PRO A 255 -6.62 -28.50 -10.27
CA PRO A 255 -6.43 -27.45 -11.28
C PRO A 255 -7.71 -26.64 -11.51
N TRP A 256 -7.57 -25.31 -11.63
CA TRP A 256 -8.72 -24.44 -11.90
C TRP A 256 -8.45 -23.35 -12.94
N GLY A 257 -7.20 -23.03 -13.27
CA GLY A 257 -6.87 -21.98 -14.19
C GLY A 257 -5.52 -22.16 -14.88
N GLY A 258 -5.30 -21.34 -15.91
CA GLY A 258 -4.02 -21.33 -16.62
C GLY A 258 -4.09 -20.61 -17.95
N ILE A 259 -2.92 -20.31 -18.50
CA ILE A 259 -2.73 -19.64 -19.79
C ILE A 259 -1.55 -20.25 -20.55
N SER A 260 -1.58 -20.08 -21.88
CA SER A 260 -0.40 -20.29 -22.70
C SER A 260 0.52 -19.07 -22.63
N LEU A 261 1.79 -19.28 -22.32
CA LEU A 261 2.80 -18.21 -22.31
C LEU A 261 3.33 -17.86 -23.71
N LYS A 262 2.96 -18.66 -24.73
CA LYS A 262 3.26 -18.40 -26.14
C LYS A 262 2.24 -17.48 -26.81
N LYS A 263 1.02 -17.40 -26.26
CA LYS A 263 -0.05 -16.60 -26.81
C LYS A 263 0.03 -15.16 -26.32
N GLN A 264 -0.13 -14.22 -27.25
CA GLN A 264 -0.42 -12.81 -26.91
C GLN A 264 -1.93 -12.66 -26.73
N TYR A 265 -2.36 -12.17 -25.56
CA TYR A 265 -3.76 -12.05 -25.19
C TYR A 265 -4.31 -10.64 -25.38
N TYR A 266 -3.47 -9.65 -25.58
CA TYR A 266 -3.82 -8.23 -25.65
C TYR A 266 -3.06 -7.53 -26.78
N ASP A 267 -3.63 -6.42 -27.25
CA ASP A 267 -2.96 -5.50 -28.14
C ASP A 267 -2.07 -4.54 -27.33
N PRO A 268 -0.74 -4.53 -27.56
CA PRO A 268 0.15 -3.60 -26.87
C PRO A 268 -0.16 -2.11 -27.14
N GLN A 269 -0.86 -1.80 -28.23
CA GLN A 269 -1.28 -0.45 -28.57
C GLN A 269 -2.75 -0.17 -28.24
N GLY A 270 -3.45 -1.17 -27.72
CA GLY A 270 -4.84 -1.05 -27.33
C GLY A 270 -5.05 -0.12 -26.13
N HIS A 271 -6.28 0.27 -25.93
CA HIS A 271 -6.74 1.04 -24.79
C HIS A 271 -7.85 0.28 -24.05
N ALA A 272 -8.10 0.65 -22.82
CA ALA A 272 -9.21 0.11 -22.06
C ALA A 272 -10.55 0.46 -22.71
N ASP A 273 -11.47 -0.51 -22.82
CA ASP A 273 -12.81 -0.28 -23.35
C ASP A 273 -13.63 0.66 -22.47
N GLU A 274 -13.38 0.67 -21.16
CA GLU A 274 -14.08 1.48 -20.15
C GLU A 274 -13.20 2.59 -19.57
N TYR A 275 -12.70 3.48 -20.39
CA TYR A 275 -11.93 4.65 -19.91
C TYR A 275 -12.82 5.57 -19.06
N PRO A 276 -12.27 6.23 -18.02
CA PRO A 276 -12.99 7.27 -17.29
C PRO A 276 -13.40 8.42 -18.21
N ASP A 277 -14.63 8.92 -18.03
CA ASP A 277 -15.11 10.08 -18.79
C ASP A 277 -14.56 11.39 -18.18
N PHE A 278 -13.67 12.03 -18.91
CA PHE A 278 -13.11 13.34 -18.56
C PHE A 278 -13.75 14.51 -19.36
N SER A 279 -14.87 14.28 -20.05
CA SER A 279 -15.54 15.29 -20.89
C SER A 279 -15.92 16.57 -20.12
N CYS A 280 -16.14 16.47 -18.81
CA CYS A 280 -16.38 17.62 -17.96
C CYS A 280 -15.23 18.65 -18.00
N ASN A 281 -13.99 18.21 -18.19
CA ASN A 281 -12.83 19.10 -18.28
C ASN A 281 -12.91 20.00 -19.51
N THR A 282 -13.40 19.47 -20.63
CA THR A 282 -13.64 20.25 -21.86
C THR A 282 -14.89 21.10 -21.74
N LYS A 283 -15.98 20.54 -21.20
CA LYS A 283 -17.27 21.24 -21.04
C LYS A 283 -17.13 22.52 -20.19
N TYR A 284 -16.34 22.49 -19.16
CA TYR A 284 -16.18 23.60 -18.22
C TYR A 284 -14.84 24.35 -18.35
N ALA A 285 -14.09 24.10 -19.41
CA ALA A 285 -12.78 24.75 -19.63
C ALA A 285 -12.84 26.28 -19.62
N GLY A 286 -13.96 26.87 -20.05
CA GLY A 286 -14.18 28.35 -20.01
C GLY A 286 -14.46 28.88 -18.61
N ASN A 287 -14.79 28.05 -17.63
CA ASN A 287 -15.13 28.45 -16.27
C ASN A 287 -13.94 28.30 -15.29
N VAL A 288 -12.93 27.54 -15.67
CA VAL A 288 -11.77 27.21 -14.84
C VAL A 288 -10.48 27.49 -15.58
N GLY A 289 -9.68 28.43 -15.04
CA GLY A 289 -8.34 28.72 -15.57
C GLY A 289 -7.27 28.03 -14.76
N GLU A 290 -6.48 27.14 -15.40
CA GLU A 290 -5.27 26.59 -14.81
C GLU A 290 -4.17 27.66 -14.84
N LYS A 291 -3.65 28.06 -13.66
CA LYS A 291 -2.52 28.99 -13.59
C LYS A 291 -1.19 28.30 -13.86
N TRP A 292 -1.02 27.13 -13.28
CA TRP A 292 0.15 26.28 -13.47
C TRP A 292 -0.16 24.87 -13.02
N ARG A 293 0.61 23.93 -13.51
CA ARG A 293 0.58 22.51 -13.13
C ARG A 293 2.00 21.99 -12.94
N MET A 294 2.22 21.30 -11.84
CA MET A 294 3.45 20.56 -11.57
C MET A 294 3.14 19.07 -11.50
N LYS A 295 3.96 18.24 -12.14
CA LYS A 295 3.90 16.79 -12.03
C LYS A 295 5.05 16.33 -11.15
N SER A 296 4.77 15.83 -9.96
CA SER A 296 5.80 15.35 -9.03
C SER A 296 6.38 13.98 -9.45
N GLY A 297 5.61 13.16 -10.17
CA GLY A 297 5.93 11.75 -10.41
C GLY A 297 5.90 10.89 -9.13
N ARG A 298 5.34 11.41 -8.03
CA ARG A 298 5.25 10.79 -6.72
C ARG A 298 3.85 10.96 -6.16
N SER A 299 3.40 10.02 -5.34
CA SER A 299 2.09 10.14 -4.69
C SER A 299 2.07 11.24 -3.65
N ILE A 300 0.98 12.00 -3.63
CA ILE A 300 0.70 13.05 -2.65
C ILE A 300 -0.60 12.67 -1.95
N TYR A 301 -0.52 12.31 -0.68
CA TYR A 301 -1.69 12.00 0.15
C TYR A 301 -2.10 13.17 1.03
N ALA A 302 -1.15 14.03 1.39
CA ALA A 302 -1.39 15.26 2.14
C ALA A 302 -2.07 16.33 1.29
N SER A 303 -2.95 17.12 1.87
CA SER A 303 -3.47 18.32 1.21
C SER A 303 -2.39 19.41 1.13
N ALA A 304 -2.43 20.21 0.07
CA ALA A 304 -1.59 21.39 -0.03
C ALA A 304 -2.05 22.48 0.95
N VAL A 305 -1.09 23.23 1.51
CA VAL A 305 -1.36 24.33 2.44
C VAL A 305 -0.75 25.63 1.92
N CYS A 306 -1.52 26.69 1.94
CA CYS A 306 -1.06 28.02 1.53
C CYS A 306 -0.67 28.88 2.73
N TRP A 307 0.44 29.59 2.60
CA TRP A 307 0.84 30.64 3.52
C TRP A 307 1.59 31.74 2.76
N LYS A 308 1.10 32.98 2.84
CA LYS A 308 1.64 34.12 2.06
C LYS A 308 1.71 33.77 0.57
N ASN A 309 2.90 33.81 -0.01
CA ASN A 309 3.15 33.51 -1.43
C ASN A 309 3.58 32.08 -1.69
N SER A 310 3.51 31.19 -0.72
CA SER A 310 3.96 29.80 -0.85
C SER A 310 2.81 28.80 -0.72
N VAL A 311 2.98 27.66 -1.42
CA VAL A 311 2.14 26.47 -1.31
C VAL A 311 3.06 25.33 -0.86
N PHE A 312 2.71 24.67 0.25
CA PHE A 312 3.50 23.58 0.82
C PHE A 312 2.83 22.23 0.53
N VAL A 313 3.61 21.27 0.09
CA VAL A 313 3.15 19.93 -0.27
C VAL A 313 4.16 18.91 0.24
N GLY A 314 3.68 17.95 1.04
CA GLY A 314 4.44 16.76 1.43
C GLY A 314 4.11 15.57 0.54
N ASP A 315 5.09 14.71 0.25
CA ASP A 315 4.90 13.51 -0.56
C ASP A 315 5.37 12.22 0.12
N VAL A 316 5.09 11.09 -0.51
CA VAL A 316 5.42 9.74 0.02
C VAL A 316 6.91 9.40 -0.02
N THR A 317 7.76 10.25 -0.56
CA THR A 317 9.21 10.09 -0.46
C THR A 317 9.81 10.84 0.73
N GLY A 318 8.94 11.49 1.53
CA GLY A 318 9.35 12.30 2.67
C GLY A 318 9.79 13.71 2.28
N ARG A 319 9.51 14.13 1.05
CA ARG A 319 9.89 15.47 0.59
C ARG A 319 8.78 16.46 0.92
N MET A 320 9.10 17.48 1.72
CA MET A 320 8.30 18.69 1.90
C MET A 320 8.80 19.75 0.93
N THR A 321 7.92 20.24 0.06
CA THR A 321 8.29 21.23 -0.95
C THR A 321 7.44 22.50 -0.82
N ALA A 322 8.08 23.65 -0.93
CA ALA A 322 7.42 24.95 -1.04
C ALA A 322 7.47 25.43 -2.49
N TYR A 323 6.31 25.70 -3.05
CA TYR A 323 6.17 26.27 -4.39
C TYR A 323 5.72 27.74 -4.29
N ASP A 324 6.21 28.58 -5.19
CA ASP A 324 5.65 29.93 -5.37
C ASP A 324 4.20 29.83 -5.85
N LYS A 325 3.29 30.47 -5.15
CA LYS A 325 1.85 30.39 -5.42
C LYS A 325 1.42 30.96 -6.77
N ALA A 326 2.17 31.92 -7.31
CA ALA A 326 1.85 32.58 -8.57
C ALA A 326 2.37 31.79 -9.78
N THR A 327 3.53 31.17 -9.65
CA THR A 327 4.29 30.59 -10.78
C THR A 327 4.38 29.06 -10.74
N GLY A 328 4.21 28.44 -9.56
CA GLY A 328 4.42 27.00 -9.37
C GLY A 328 5.91 26.61 -9.34
N HIS A 329 6.84 27.55 -9.40
CA HIS A 329 8.26 27.25 -9.28
C HIS A 329 8.60 26.79 -7.86
N GLU A 330 9.49 25.81 -7.75
CA GLU A 330 10.02 25.36 -6.48
C GLU A 330 10.89 26.44 -5.85
N GLY A 331 10.55 26.85 -4.63
CA GLY A 331 11.34 27.79 -3.85
C GLY A 331 12.40 27.06 -3.00
N TRP A 332 11.95 26.02 -2.27
CA TRP A 332 12.81 25.17 -1.48
C TRP A 332 12.18 23.79 -1.26
N HIS A 333 12.99 22.83 -0.85
CA HIS A 333 12.51 21.55 -0.33
C HIS A 333 13.35 21.09 0.87
N PHE A 334 12.72 20.22 1.66
CA PHE A 334 13.33 19.52 2.79
C PHE A 334 13.09 18.02 2.64
N GLN A 335 14.10 17.21 2.93
CA GLN A 335 13.96 15.76 2.92
C GLN A 335 13.83 15.26 4.35
N ALA A 336 12.63 14.81 4.72
CA ALA A 336 12.36 14.15 5.99
C ALA A 336 12.79 12.68 5.95
N ASP A 337 12.77 12.03 7.11
CA ASP A 337 13.18 10.63 7.32
C ASP A 337 12.32 9.61 6.58
N LYS A 338 10.99 9.82 6.53
CA LYS A 338 10.01 8.89 5.95
C LYS A 338 8.87 9.66 5.27
N LYS A 339 7.85 8.92 4.79
CA LYS A 339 6.68 9.46 4.07
C LYS A 339 5.97 10.57 4.84
N ILE A 340 5.55 11.61 4.13
CA ILE A 340 4.66 12.65 4.65
C ILE A 340 3.27 12.38 4.10
N VAL A 341 2.35 11.97 4.97
CA VAL A 341 0.97 11.58 4.60
C VAL A 341 -0.08 12.48 5.26
N GLY A 342 0.23 13.00 6.44
CA GLY A 342 -0.60 13.99 7.14
C GLY A 342 -0.50 15.37 6.52
N THR A 343 -1.61 16.09 6.45
CA THR A 343 -1.63 17.47 5.96
C THR A 343 -0.86 18.37 6.93
N PRO A 344 0.16 19.11 6.47
CA PRO A 344 0.91 20.04 7.33
C PRO A 344 0.05 21.22 7.75
N ALA A 345 0.51 22.01 8.72
CA ALA A 345 -0.01 23.36 8.95
C ALA A 345 1.13 24.37 9.01
N VAL A 346 0.85 25.61 8.64
CA VAL A 346 1.78 26.72 8.85
C VAL A 346 1.31 27.53 10.05
N VAL A 347 2.08 27.45 11.10
CA VAL A 347 1.77 28.05 12.41
C VAL A 347 2.83 29.07 12.73
N ASN A 348 2.46 30.35 12.74
CA ASN A 348 3.37 31.47 13.07
C ASN A 348 4.69 31.46 12.26
N GLY A 349 4.62 31.08 10.97
CA GLY A 349 5.79 31.00 10.10
C GLY A 349 6.61 29.71 10.18
N THR A 350 6.14 28.72 10.93
CA THR A 350 6.70 27.37 10.99
C THR A 350 5.80 26.39 10.27
N VAL A 351 6.32 25.58 9.35
CA VAL A 351 5.64 24.44 8.73
C VAL A 351 5.77 23.25 9.66
N VAL A 352 4.66 22.79 10.22
CA VAL A 352 4.63 21.62 11.14
C VAL A 352 3.99 20.44 10.47
N PHE A 353 4.62 19.26 10.54
CA PHE A 353 4.12 18.00 10.01
C PHE A 353 4.78 16.81 10.69
N GLY A 354 4.10 15.66 10.65
CA GLY A 354 4.65 14.37 11.05
C GLY A 354 4.94 13.47 9.86
N THR A 355 5.63 12.36 10.11
CA THR A 355 6.02 11.38 9.09
C THR A 355 5.59 9.96 9.49
N THR A 356 5.72 9.00 8.57
CA THR A 356 5.60 7.56 8.87
C THR A 356 6.87 6.98 9.51
N GLY A 357 7.84 7.81 9.81
CA GLY A 357 8.91 7.55 10.76
C GLY A 357 8.45 7.86 12.18
N ASP A 358 9.38 8.15 13.02
CA ASP A 358 9.16 8.46 14.44
C ASP A 358 9.38 9.96 14.73
N ARG A 359 8.99 10.86 13.80
CA ARG A 359 9.34 12.28 13.92
C ARG A 359 8.22 13.24 13.57
N ILE A 360 8.19 14.34 14.34
CA ILE A 360 7.46 15.55 14.03
C ILE A 360 8.48 16.65 13.74
N TYR A 361 8.29 17.39 12.65
CA TYR A 361 9.19 18.44 12.20
C TYR A 361 8.55 19.82 12.27
N GLY A 362 9.37 20.83 12.56
CA GLY A 362 9.06 22.23 12.39
C GLY A 362 10.12 22.90 11.53
N LEU A 363 9.70 23.41 10.35
CA LEU A 363 10.58 24.09 9.41
C LEU A 363 10.25 25.58 9.31
N ASP A 364 11.24 26.44 9.10
CA ASP A 364 10.99 27.84 8.70
C ASP A 364 10.26 27.87 7.37
N ALA A 365 9.08 28.45 7.33
CA ALA A 365 8.21 28.47 6.15
C ALA A 365 8.80 29.24 4.95
N ARG A 366 9.77 30.12 5.15
CA ARG A 366 10.40 30.89 4.07
C ARG A 366 11.60 30.20 3.48
N THR A 367 12.35 29.46 4.29
CA THR A 367 13.67 28.93 3.90
C THR A 367 13.73 27.41 3.83
N GLY A 368 12.79 26.71 4.48
CA GLY A 368 12.81 25.25 4.61
C GLY A 368 13.83 24.72 5.63
N HIS A 369 14.54 25.61 6.33
CA HIS A 369 15.47 25.18 7.36
C HIS A 369 14.71 24.54 8.53
N GLU A 370 15.24 23.42 9.04
CA GLU A 370 14.75 22.77 10.24
C GLU A 370 14.96 23.68 11.44
N LEU A 371 13.90 24.01 12.15
CA LEU A 371 13.94 24.78 13.39
C LEU A 371 14.00 23.82 14.59
N TRP A 372 13.26 22.73 14.50
CA TRP A 372 13.19 21.71 15.55
C TRP A 372 12.63 20.40 15.00
N GLN A 373 12.91 19.30 15.68
CA GLN A 373 12.27 18.01 15.52
C GLN A 373 11.97 17.38 16.87
N ILE A 374 10.93 16.55 16.93
CA ILE A 374 10.55 15.74 18.09
C ILE A 374 10.58 14.29 17.67
N THR A 375 11.23 13.43 18.44
CA THR A 375 11.17 11.98 18.25
C THR A 375 10.02 11.43 19.09
N THR A 376 9.21 10.55 18.49
CA THR A 376 8.06 9.89 19.09
C THR A 376 8.28 8.38 19.16
N ASP A 377 7.48 7.66 19.94
CA ASP A 377 7.63 6.20 20.07
C ASP A 377 7.17 5.44 18.81
N LEU A 378 6.22 5.99 18.07
CA LEU A 378 5.65 5.45 16.84
C LEU A 378 5.34 6.60 15.88
N PRO A 379 5.04 6.31 14.59
CA PRO A 379 4.74 7.31 13.56
C PRO A 379 3.65 8.30 13.95
N VAL A 380 3.84 9.55 13.55
CA VAL A 380 2.84 10.62 13.71
C VAL A 380 2.32 11.04 12.36
N MET A 381 1.17 10.48 11.98
CA MET A 381 0.58 10.60 10.64
C MET A 381 -0.63 11.52 10.56
N GLY A 382 -1.08 12.05 11.67
CA GLY A 382 -2.25 12.92 11.72
C GLY A 382 -2.05 14.24 10.97
N ALA A 383 -3.15 14.81 10.47
CA ALA A 383 -3.13 16.16 9.95
C ALA A 383 -3.06 17.18 11.10
N VAL A 384 -2.32 18.27 10.90
CA VAL A 384 -2.09 19.28 11.93
C VAL A 384 -3.25 20.26 12.00
N ALA A 385 -3.79 20.48 13.19
CA ALA A 385 -4.67 21.62 13.51
C ALA A 385 -3.90 22.71 14.28
N THR A 386 -4.39 23.96 14.28
CA THR A 386 -3.71 25.07 14.97
C THR A 386 -4.65 26.16 15.43
N ASP A 387 -4.32 26.75 16.59
CA ASP A 387 -4.90 27.99 17.13
C ASP A 387 -4.10 29.24 16.70
N GLY A 388 -3.08 29.07 15.83
CA GLY A 388 -2.17 30.13 15.38
C GLY A 388 -0.89 30.23 16.20
N LYS A 389 -0.74 29.47 17.30
CA LYS A 389 0.47 29.41 18.16
C LYS A 389 0.87 27.96 18.44
N THR A 390 -0.12 27.11 18.69
CA THR A 390 0.03 25.70 19.02
C THR A 390 -0.30 24.87 17.78
N ALA A 391 0.50 23.85 17.52
CA ALA A 391 0.19 22.77 16.60
C ALA A 391 -0.37 21.59 17.39
N PHE A 392 -1.54 21.08 16.98
CA PHE A 392 -2.16 19.88 17.54
C PHE A 392 -2.07 18.79 16.50
N ILE A 393 -1.45 17.67 16.86
CA ILE A 393 -1.20 16.53 15.97
C ILE A 393 -1.33 15.22 16.71
N GLY A 394 -2.01 14.25 16.11
CA GLY A 394 -2.14 12.90 16.65
C GLY A 394 -1.31 11.89 15.89
N GLY A 395 -1.00 10.75 16.50
CA GLY A 395 -0.15 9.74 15.91
C GLY A 395 -0.53 8.31 16.24
N SER A 396 0.27 7.39 15.72
CA SER A 396 0.23 5.96 16.03
C SER A 396 0.82 5.63 17.39
N ASP A 397 1.51 6.58 18.00
CA ASP A 397 1.98 6.50 19.39
C ASP A 397 0.85 6.63 20.43
N HIS A 398 -0.41 6.63 19.94
CA HIS A 398 -1.62 6.74 20.75
C HIS A 398 -1.70 8.04 21.56
N LYS A 399 -1.04 9.08 21.07
CA LYS A 399 -0.98 10.38 21.77
C LYS A 399 -1.58 11.49 20.92
N MET A 400 -2.10 12.50 21.61
CA MET A 400 -2.38 13.80 21.03
C MET A 400 -1.37 14.79 21.58
N HIS A 401 -0.56 15.37 20.71
CA HIS A 401 0.48 16.34 21.04
C HIS A 401 0.00 17.77 20.81
N ALA A 402 0.24 18.64 21.75
CA ALA A 402 0.10 20.09 21.63
C ALA A 402 1.49 20.75 21.74
N ILE A 403 1.97 21.26 20.64
CA ILE A 403 3.36 21.70 20.48
C ILE A 403 3.38 23.22 20.23
N ASP A 404 4.22 23.95 20.96
CA ASP A 404 4.54 25.33 20.62
C ASP A 404 5.27 25.34 19.26
N ALA A 405 4.61 25.84 18.23
CA ALA A 405 5.08 25.71 16.87
C ALA A 405 6.42 26.43 16.60
N ARG A 406 6.74 27.47 17.36
CA ARG A 406 7.98 28.23 17.20
C ARG A 406 9.20 27.50 17.79
N THR A 407 9.00 26.80 18.91
CA THR A 407 10.11 26.25 19.69
C THR A 407 10.20 24.72 19.66
N GLY A 408 9.15 24.04 19.19
CA GLY A 408 9.04 22.58 19.27
C GLY A 408 8.77 22.05 20.68
N LYS A 409 8.60 22.95 21.68
CA LYS A 409 8.34 22.51 23.05
C LYS A 409 6.90 22.02 23.19
N GLU A 410 6.72 20.80 23.70
CA GLU A 410 5.40 20.29 24.05
C GLU A 410 4.79 21.13 25.18
N ARG A 411 3.56 21.58 24.99
CA ARG A 411 2.75 22.27 26.00
C ARG A 411 2.05 21.27 26.88
N TRP A 412 1.49 20.24 26.23
CA TRP A 412 0.93 19.07 26.87
C TRP A 412 0.87 17.90 25.88
N THR A 413 0.79 16.69 26.40
CA THR A 413 0.58 15.46 25.68
C THR A 413 -0.50 14.66 26.40
N PHE A 414 -1.44 14.09 25.65
CA PHE A 414 -2.47 13.19 26.16
C PHE A 414 -2.22 11.79 25.60
N ASP A 415 -2.00 10.81 26.47
CA ASP A 415 -1.65 9.41 26.18
C ASP A 415 -2.78 8.40 26.44
N GLY A 416 -4.00 8.90 26.68
CA GLY A 416 -5.18 8.07 26.98
C GLY A 416 -5.92 7.52 25.78
N VAL A 417 -5.39 7.64 24.55
CA VAL A 417 -6.04 7.16 23.31
C VAL A 417 -5.71 5.69 23.10
N LYS A 418 -6.73 4.85 22.85
CA LYS A 418 -6.53 3.40 22.68
C LYS A 418 -6.26 2.98 21.24
N GLY A 419 -6.57 3.84 20.26
CA GLY A 419 -6.30 3.64 18.85
C GLY A 419 -5.41 4.74 18.29
N TYR A 420 -4.83 4.55 17.14
CA TYR A 420 -4.01 5.58 16.50
C TYR A 420 -4.87 6.67 15.86
N ILE A 421 -4.28 7.86 15.70
CA ILE A 421 -4.95 9.08 15.25
C ILE A 421 -4.38 9.48 13.90
N VAL A 422 -5.22 9.58 12.88
CA VAL A 422 -4.83 10.03 11.52
C VAL A 422 -5.63 11.25 11.06
N THR A 423 -6.72 11.56 11.72
CA THR A 423 -7.60 12.68 11.38
C THR A 423 -6.98 14.02 11.78
N ARG A 424 -7.53 15.10 11.20
CA ARG A 424 -7.26 16.47 11.66
C ARG A 424 -8.14 16.78 12.87
N PRO A 425 -7.58 17.23 14.00
CA PRO A 425 -8.37 17.68 15.14
C PRO A 425 -9.20 18.91 14.80
N LEU A 426 -10.42 18.96 15.33
CA LEU A 426 -11.27 20.16 15.34
C LEU A 426 -10.97 20.98 16.60
N LEU A 427 -10.69 22.27 16.42
CA LEU A 427 -10.61 23.21 17.54
C LEU A 427 -11.94 23.96 17.65
N THR A 428 -12.64 23.81 18.76
CA THR A 428 -13.92 24.45 18.99
C THR A 428 -14.19 24.65 20.47
N GLN A 429 -14.66 25.81 20.87
CA GLN A 429 -15.09 26.13 22.24
C GLN A 429 -14.07 25.76 23.34
N GLY A 430 -12.77 25.95 23.05
CA GLY A 430 -11.68 25.57 23.98
C GLY A 430 -11.42 24.06 24.07
N MET A 431 -11.91 23.29 23.10
CA MET A 431 -11.70 21.86 22.99
C MET A 431 -10.90 21.47 21.75
N VAL A 432 -10.13 20.41 21.88
CA VAL A 432 -9.50 19.65 20.78
C VAL A 432 -10.29 18.36 20.60
N VAL A 433 -11.03 18.24 19.48
CA VAL A 433 -11.92 17.11 19.23
C VAL A 433 -11.40 16.29 18.04
N PHE A 434 -11.23 14.98 18.23
CA PHE A 434 -10.68 14.09 17.20
C PHE A 434 -11.18 12.65 17.34
N GLY A 435 -11.24 11.94 16.23
CA GLY A 435 -11.53 10.51 16.18
C GLY A 435 -10.26 9.66 16.22
N ALA A 436 -10.37 8.44 16.74
CA ALA A 436 -9.29 7.47 16.73
C ALA A 436 -9.79 6.08 16.30
N TRP A 437 -8.85 5.21 15.89
CA TRP A 437 -9.17 3.87 15.37
C TRP A 437 -9.67 2.86 16.41
N ASP A 438 -9.85 3.27 17.66
CA ASP A 438 -10.57 2.53 18.71
C ASP A 438 -12.10 2.76 18.70
N SER A 439 -12.61 3.40 17.66
CA SER A 439 -14.03 3.76 17.48
C SER A 439 -14.52 4.87 18.43
N ASN A 440 -13.62 5.61 19.09
CA ASN A 440 -13.97 6.71 19.95
C ASN A 440 -13.73 8.07 19.28
N LEU A 441 -14.59 9.04 19.62
CA LEU A 441 -14.38 10.45 19.46
C LEU A 441 -13.96 11.01 20.83
N TYR A 442 -12.87 11.73 20.87
CA TYR A 442 -12.29 12.32 22.08
C TYR A 442 -12.45 13.83 22.06
N ALA A 443 -12.70 14.44 23.20
CA ALA A 443 -12.59 15.86 23.40
C ALA A 443 -11.68 16.16 24.58
N LEU A 444 -10.62 16.89 24.32
CA LEU A 444 -9.66 17.35 25.32
C LEU A 444 -9.78 18.86 25.52
N SER A 445 -9.43 19.32 26.72
CA SER A 445 -9.23 20.75 26.96
C SER A 445 -8.06 21.27 26.10
N GLU A 446 -8.31 22.25 25.27
CA GLU A 446 -7.29 22.89 24.44
C GLU A 446 -6.13 23.49 25.29
N LYS A 447 -6.44 23.94 26.51
CA LYS A 447 -5.52 24.60 27.40
C LYS A 447 -4.47 23.67 28.00
N ASP A 448 -4.90 22.51 28.51
CA ASP A 448 -4.07 21.63 29.34
C ASP A 448 -4.16 20.14 29.00
N GLY A 449 -4.86 19.78 27.90
CA GLY A 449 -4.94 18.39 27.40
C GLY A 449 -5.80 17.44 28.24
N LYS A 450 -6.51 17.95 29.27
CA LYS A 450 -7.37 17.07 30.08
C LYS A 450 -8.54 16.54 29.29
N LEU A 451 -8.83 15.25 29.46
CA LEU A 451 -10.00 14.62 28.89
C LEU A 451 -11.28 15.24 29.45
N LEU A 452 -12.12 15.77 28.57
CA LEU A 452 -13.42 16.35 28.93
C LEU A 452 -14.52 15.31 28.75
N TRP A 453 -14.54 14.63 27.61
CA TRP A 453 -15.48 13.54 27.34
C TRP A 453 -14.98 12.65 26.18
N THR A 454 -15.59 11.47 26.09
CA THR A 454 -15.49 10.56 24.93
C THR A 454 -16.88 10.18 24.47
N TRP A 455 -17.01 9.96 23.19
CA TRP A 455 -18.20 9.36 22.58
C TRP A 455 -17.79 8.16 21.74
N LYS A 456 -18.59 7.09 21.77
CA LYS A 456 -18.35 5.89 21.00
C LYS A 456 -19.55 5.56 20.15
N HIS A 457 -19.32 5.24 18.87
CA HIS A 457 -20.41 4.78 18.01
C HIS A 457 -21.04 3.50 18.61
N PRO A 458 -22.40 3.39 18.68
CA PRO A 458 -23.10 2.29 19.37
C PRO A 458 -22.74 0.89 18.84
N LYS A 459 -22.41 0.76 17.54
CA LYS A 459 -22.03 -0.52 16.94
C LYS A 459 -20.55 -0.88 17.19
N GLY A 460 -19.70 0.10 17.41
CA GLY A 460 -18.26 -0.10 17.53
C GLY A 460 -17.62 -0.65 16.25
N GLY A 461 -16.34 -1.05 16.34
CA GLY A 461 -15.56 -1.63 15.24
C GLY A 461 -14.98 -0.59 14.27
N LEU A 462 -13.99 -1.03 13.46
CA LEU A 462 -13.22 -0.16 12.57
C LEU A 462 -14.08 0.58 11.55
N HIS A 463 -15.04 -0.12 10.93
CA HIS A 463 -15.93 0.47 9.92
C HIS A 463 -16.88 1.55 10.46
N TYR A 464 -16.98 1.69 11.77
CA TYR A 464 -17.76 2.75 12.45
C TYR A 464 -16.87 3.77 13.15
N SER A 465 -15.55 3.66 12.95
CA SER A 465 -14.59 4.54 13.59
C SER A 465 -14.62 5.95 13.00
N PRO A 466 -14.64 7.00 13.83
CA PRO A 466 -14.50 8.39 13.39
C PRO A 466 -13.06 8.77 13.02
N ALA A 467 -12.14 7.81 12.95
CA ALA A 467 -10.71 8.05 12.77
C ALA A 467 -10.33 8.73 11.45
N GLN A 468 -11.12 8.55 10.40
CA GLN A 468 -10.83 9.12 9.08
C GLN A 468 -11.59 10.38 8.74
N VAL A 469 -12.59 10.72 9.54
CA VAL A 469 -13.46 11.86 9.27
C VAL A 469 -13.05 13.05 10.14
N TRP A 470 -13.16 14.24 9.59
CA TRP A 470 -12.92 15.47 10.34
C TRP A 470 -14.21 15.90 11.00
N PRO A 471 -14.25 15.99 12.33
CA PRO A 471 -15.41 16.55 12.99
C PRO A 471 -15.53 18.04 12.61
N VAL A 472 -16.77 18.50 12.49
CA VAL A 472 -17.08 19.90 12.26
C VAL A 472 -18.07 20.37 13.32
N ALA A 473 -18.08 21.67 13.61
CA ALA A 473 -18.98 22.20 14.63
C ALA A 473 -19.60 23.54 14.22
N ASN A 474 -20.77 23.81 14.76
CA ASN A 474 -21.29 25.16 14.89
C ASN A 474 -21.25 25.58 16.38
N LYS A 475 -22.01 26.61 16.77
CA LYS A 475 -22.07 27.07 18.16
C LYS A 475 -22.81 26.10 19.11
N GLU A 476 -23.60 25.18 18.57
CA GLU A 476 -24.55 24.36 19.33
C GLU A 476 -24.17 22.89 19.36
N ALA A 477 -23.57 22.36 18.27
CA ALA A 477 -23.30 20.95 18.09
C ALA A 477 -21.96 20.67 17.38
N ILE A 478 -21.42 19.50 17.62
CA ILE A 478 -20.31 18.88 16.88
C ILE A 478 -20.89 17.77 16.02
N PHE A 479 -20.60 17.81 14.74
CA PHE A 479 -21.09 16.83 13.76
C PHE A 479 -19.95 15.88 13.38
N ILE A 480 -20.26 14.58 13.38
CA ILE A 480 -19.34 13.51 12.98
C ILE A 480 -20.04 12.53 12.07
N ALA A 481 -19.44 12.22 10.94
CA ALA A 481 -19.87 11.17 10.04
C ALA A 481 -19.10 9.87 10.31
N ASP A 482 -19.67 8.74 9.95
CA ASP A 482 -18.97 7.45 9.94
C ASP A 482 -19.03 6.79 8.55
N PRO A 483 -18.11 5.85 8.24
CA PRO A 483 -18.07 5.16 6.95
C PRO A 483 -19.34 4.33 6.67
N GLN A 484 -20.14 4.02 7.67
CA GLN A 484 -21.39 3.23 7.56
C GLN A 484 -22.64 4.10 7.35
N ARG A 485 -22.46 5.33 6.84
CA ARG A 485 -23.51 6.25 6.37
C ARG A 485 -24.34 6.90 7.48
N ALA A 486 -23.80 7.00 8.69
CA ALA A 486 -24.44 7.80 9.75
C ALA A 486 -23.78 9.17 9.89
N LEU A 487 -24.60 10.17 10.19
CA LEU A 487 -24.20 11.51 10.64
C LEU A 487 -24.78 11.71 12.02
N THR A 488 -23.93 11.99 12.99
CA THR A 488 -24.29 12.20 14.39
C THR A 488 -23.98 13.61 14.81
N ALA A 489 -24.85 14.22 15.63
CA ALA A 489 -24.68 15.56 16.21
C ALA A 489 -24.85 15.50 17.74
#